data_e2712a5d1573c3278e88483a6298b478
#
_entry.id   e2712a5d1573c3278e88483a6298b478
#
_cell.length_a   1.000
_cell.length_b   1.000
_cell.length_c   1.000
_cell.angle_alpha   90.00
_cell.angle_beta   90.00
_cell.angle_gamma   90.00
#
_symmetry.space_group_name_H-M   'P 1'
#
loop_
_entity.id
_entity.type
_entity.pdbx_description
1 polymer ?
#
loop_
_entity_poly.entity_id
_entity_poly.type
_entity_poly.pdbx_seq_one_letter_code
_entity_poly.pdbx_strand_id
1 'polypeptide(L)'
;LPLLYTKSGAIATFTLNRPAARNALTPELVCRLADALRDFVEDPALRVGILTGAGDKAFCSGGDLGTMLPLISGDRPATDDWDRRVLEEPFVMAASSLRDFPIDKPLIAAINGACMAGGMEMVLGTDIRIAADHAVFALPEVRRGVIPFAGSLVRLARQIPHAVAMELLLTGEAVTAVQ
;
A
#
# COMPACT_ATOMS: atom_id res chain seq x y z
N LEU A 1 1.01 -15.21 9.34
CA LEU A 1 1.90 -14.16 8.81
C LEU A 1 1.05 -13.01 8.28
N PRO A 2 1.43 -11.75 8.53
CA PRO A 2 0.68 -10.58 8.07
C PRO A 2 0.83 -10.32 6.56
N LEU A 3 1.84 -10.90 5.91
CA LEU A 3 2.00 -10.98 4.46
C LEU A 3 2.11 -12.45 4.04
N LEU A 4 1.36 -12.82 3.00
CA LEU A 4 1.58 -14.08 2.29
C LEU A 4 2.27 -13.75 0.97
N TYR A 5 3.42 -14.36 0.74
CA TYR A 5 4.18 -14.24 -0.49
C TYR A 5 4.30 -15.61 -1.14
N THR A 6 3.80 -15.73 -2.35
CA THR A 6 3.79 -17.01 -3.09
C THR A 6 4.34 -16.83 -4.50
N LYS A 7 4.99 -17.85 -5.02
CA LYS A 7 5.51 -17.92 -6.39
C LYS A 7 4.84 -19.08 -7.12
N SER A 8 4.32 -18.83 -8.32
CA SER A 8 3.71 -19.84 -9.17
C SER A 8 4.13 -19.59 -10.62
N GLY A 9 5.02 -20.44 -11.14
CA GLY A 9 5.66 -20.19 -12.43
C GLY A 9 6.37 -18.83 -12.43
N ALA A 10 6.05 -17.98 -13.38
CA ALA A 10 6.65 -16.65 -13.51
C ALA A 10 5.90 -15.55 -12.72
N ILE A 11 4.93 -15.92 -11.87
CA ILE A 11 4.07 -14.98 -11.14
C ILE A 11 4.42 -14.99 -9.66
N ALA A 12 4.64 -13.78 -9.10
CA ALA A 12 4.69 -13.53 -7.66
C ALA A 12 3.36 -12.97 -7.18
N THR A 13 2.83 -13.47 -6.07
CA THR A 13 1.62 -12.91 -5.45
C THR A 13 1.94 -12.44 -4.03
N PHE A 14 1.63 -11.17 -3.77
CA PHE A 14 1.76 -10.51 -2.48
C PHE A 14 0.35 -10.30 -1.92
N THR A 15 0.01 -11.01 -0.85
CA THR A 15 -1.30 -10.86 -0.19
C THR A 15 -1.13 -10.21 1.17
N LEU A 16 -1.65 -8.99 1.32
CA LEU A 16 -1.73 -8.32 2.62
C LEU A 16 -2.72 -9.12 3.48
N ASN A 17 -2.26 -9.75 4.56
CA ASN A 17 -3.02 -10.79 5.26
C ASN A 17 -3.32 -10.41 6.73
N ARG A 18 -4.07 -9.34 6.90
CA ARG A 18 -4.64 -8.91 8.19
C ARG A 18 -6.13 -8.56 8.03
N PRO A 19 -6.98 -9.47 7.51
CA PRO A 19 -8.36 -9.15 7.14
C PRO A 19 -9.20 -8.62 8.31
N ALA A 20 -8.96 -9.08 9.54
CA ALA A 20 -9.62 -8.57 10.74
C ALA A 20 -9.31 -7.09 11.02
N ALA A 21 -8.15 -6.60 10.60
CA ALA A 21 -7.73 -5.20 10.68
C ALA A 21 -7.77 -4.50 9.31
N ARG A 22 -8.60 -4.99 8.37
CA ARG A 22 -8.74 -4.43 7.01
C ARG A 22 -7.39 -4.27 6.30
N ASN A 23 -6.49 -5.22 6.52
CA ASN A 23 -5.15 -5.26 5.94
C ASN A 23 -4.31 -4.00 6.21
N ALA A 24 -4.48 -3.37 7.38
CA ALA A 24 -3.70 -2.22 7.80
C ALA A 24 -2.20 -2.54 7.88
N LEU A 25 -1.37 -1.59 7.46
CA LEU A 25 0.08 -1.69 7.36
C LEU A 25 0.73 -1.53 8.74
N THR A 26 1.22 -2.63 9.31
CA THR A 26 2.05 -2.62 10.51
C THR A 26 3.54 -2.62 10.16
N PRO A 27 4.45 -2.29 11.09
CA PRO A 27 5.89 -2.43 10.89
C PRO A 27 6.30 -3.79 10.34
N GLU A 28 5.83 -4.89 10.93
CA GLU A 28 6.12 -6.24 10.43
C GLU A 28 5.63 -6.44 8.99
N LEU A 29 4.40 -6.01 8.67
CA LEU A 29 3.84 -6.21 7.32
C LEU A 29 4.67 -5.47 6.27
N VAL A 30 5.03 -4.21 6.50
CA VAL A 30 5.80 -3.43 5.51
C VAL A 30 7.23 -3.94 5.35
N CYS A 31 7.87 -4.40 6.41
CA CYS A 31 9.19 -5.03 6.32
C CYS A 31 9.14 -6.31 5.48
N ARG A 32 8.15 -7.18 5.73
CA ARG A 32 7.96 -8.41 4.95
C ARG A 32 7.62 -8.10 3.48
N LEU A 33 6.84 -7.06 3.23
CA LEU A 33 6.54 -6.62 1.87
C LEU A 33 7.80 -6.13 1.16
N ALA A 34 8.64 -5.35 1.84
CA ALA A 34 9.91 -4.87 1.30
C ALA A 34 10.85 -6.04 0.93
N ASP A 35 10.98 -7.04 1.82
CA ASP A 35 11.79 -8.22 1.58
C ASP A 35 11.25 -9.04 0.39
N ALA A 36 9.92 -9.23 0.32
CA ALA A 36 9.27 -9.95 -0.77
C ALA A 36 9.38 -9.22 -2.13
N LEU A 37 9.29 -7.88 -2.13
CA LEU A 37 9.47 -7.08 -3.34
C LEU A 37 10.93 -7.11 -3.82
N ARG A 38 11.90 -7.13 -2.90
CA ARG A 38 13.32 -7.30 -3.25
C ARG A 38 13.54 -8.68 -3.90
N ASP A 39 13.06 -9.74 -3.30
CA ASP A 39 13.13 -11.07 -3.87
C ASP A 39 12.47 -11.16 -5.26
N PHE A 40 11.30 -10.51 -5.43
CA PHE A 40 10.61 -10.42 -6.72
C PHE A 40 11.47 -9.73 -7.80
N VAL A 41 12.10 -8.62 -7.46
CA VAL A 41 12.96 -7.88 -8.41
C VAL A 41 14.19 -8.70 -8.77
N GLU A 42 14.84 -9.33 -7.80
CA GLU A 42 16.10 -10.08 -7.97
C GLU A 42 15.92 -11.46 -8.62
N ASP A 43 14.76 -12.09 -8.48
CA ASP A 43 14.51 -13.44 -9.05
C ASP A 43 14.25 -13.38 -10.56
N PRO A 44 15.20 -13.83 -11.43
CA PRO A 44 15.03 -13.77 -12.88
C PRO A 44 13.92 -14.69 -13.42
N ALA A 45 13.43 -15.65 -12.64
CA ALA A 45 12.32 -16.51 -13.03
C ALA A 45 10.97 -15.81 -12.95
N LEU A 46 10.86 -14.76 -12.13
CA LEU A 46 9.62 -13.98 -11.95
C LEU A 46 9.51 -12.88 -12.99
N ARG A 47 8.34 -12.74 -13.59
CA ARG A 47 8.06 -11.80 -14.69
C ARG A 47 6.97 -10.79 -14.36
N VAL A 48 6.08 -11.10 -13.44
CA VAL A 48 4.95 -10.24 -13.05
C VAL A 48 4.61 -10.43 -11.58
N GLY A 49 4.26 -9.34 -10.90
CA GLY A 49 3.76 -9.35 -9.53
C GLY A 49 2.26 -9.04 -9.46
N ILE A 50 1.54 -9.69 -8.56
CA ILE A 50 0.15 -9.39 -8.22
C ILE A 50 0.10 -9.01 -6.76
N LEU A 51 -0.45 -7.82 -6.47
CA LEU A 51 -0.64 -7.31 -5.11
C LEU A 51 -2.14 -7.29 -4.79
N THR A 52 -2.53 -7.91 -3.68
CA THR A 52 -3.94 -8.01 -3.27
C THR A 52 -4.09 -8.01 -1.74
N GLY A 53 -5.31 -7.91 -1.25
CA GLY A 53 -5.67 -8.06 0.16
C GLY A 53 -6.36 -9.38 0.45
N ALA A 54 -6.15 -9.95 1.62
CA ALA A 54 -6.91 -11.11 2.10
C ALA A 54 -8.34 -10.71 2.48
N GLY A 55 -9.30 -11.59 2.22
CA GLY A 55 -10.72 -11.38 2.50
C GLY A 55 -11.41 -10.56 1.43
N ASP A 56 -12.63 -10.12 1.72
CA ASP A 56 -13.53 -9.45 0.78
C ASP A 56 -13.86 -7.99 1.15
N LYS A 57 -13.38 -7.52 2.32
CA LYS A 57 -13.76 -6.20 2.85
C LYS A 57 -12.80 -5.09 2.46
N ALA A 58 -11.52 -5.39 2.37
CA ALA A 58 -10.51 -4.38 2.10
C ALA A 58 -9.31 -4.95 1.36
N PHE A 59 -8.81 -4.16 0.44
CA PHE A 59 -7.46 -4.30 -0.08
C PHE A 59 -6.46 -3.87 1.00
N CYS A 60 -6.53 -2.61 1.44
CA CYS A 60 -5.69 -2.04 2.49
C CYS A 60 -6.30 -0.74 3.04
N SER A 61 -6.37 -0.60 4.35
CA SER A 61 -6.90 0.59 5.02
C SER A 61 -5.84 1.66 5.33
N GLY A 62 -4.59 1.49 4.87
CA GLY A 62 -3.49 2.39 5.16
C GLY A 62 -2.67 1.99 6.38
N GLY A 63 -1.88 2.93 6.91
CA GLY A 63 -1.04 2.70 8.09
C GLY A 63 -1.86 2.32 9.33
N ASP A 64 -1.38 1.33 10.07
CA ASP A 64 -2.01 0.90 11.32
C ASP A 64 -1.91 2.03 12.35
N LEU A 65 -3.07 2.51 12.82
CA LEU A 65 -3.16 3.68 13.72
C LEU A 65 -2.58 3.42 15.10
N GLY A 66 -2.52 2.16 15.52
CA GLY A 66 -2.00 1.78 16.85
C GLY A 66 -0.50 1.52 16.86
N THR A 67 0.08 1.13 15.72
CA THR A 67 1.48 0.70 15.68
C THR A 67 2.33 1.51 14.72
N MET A 68 1.88 1.68 13.46
CA MET A 68 2.68 2.35 12.43
C MET A 68 2.69 3.87 12.60
N LEU A 69 1.51 4.50 12.74
CA LEU A 69 1.44 5.95 12.84
C LEU A 69 2.21 6.50 14.04
N PRO A 70 2.01 6.00 15.29
CA PRO A 70 2.76 6.50 16.43
C PRO A 70 4.27 6.27 16.32
N LEU A 71 4.70 5.23 15.60
CA LEU A 71 6.11 4.97 15.36
C LEU A 71 6.73 6.03 14.45
N ILE A 72 6.10 6.30 13.30
CA ILE A 72 6.66 7.24 12.32
C ILE A 72 6.50 8.71 12.73
N SER A 73 5.51 9.04 13.59
CA SER A 73 5.38 10.39 14.17
C SER A 73 6.31 10.64 15.35
N GLY A 74 6.93 9.58 15.90
CA GLY A 74 7.78 9.67 17.08
C GLY A 74 7.01 9.66 18.42
N ASP A 75 5.69 9.41 18.38
CA ASP A 75 4.85 9.34 19.58
C ASP A 75 5.08 8.06 20.39
N ARG A 76 5.74 7.07 19.81
CA ARG A 76 6.22 5.88 20.50
C ARG A 76 7.63 5.50 20.04
N PRO A 77 8.47 4.95 20.93
CA PRO A 77 9.79 4.43 20.55
C PRO A 77 9.64 3.09 19.79
N ALA A 78 10.73 2.69 19.11
CA ALA A 78 10.86 1.34 18.59
C ALA A 78 10.92 0.32 19.73
N THR A 79 10.17 -0.76 19.61
CA THR A 79 10.05 -1.81 20.65
C THR A 79 10.58 -3.18 20.17
N ASP A 80 10.71 -3.37 18.87
CA ASP A 80 11.22 -4.60 18.27
C ASP A 80 12.06 -4.33 17.02
N ASP A 81 12.51 -5.39 16.36
CA ASP A 81 13.33 -5.29 15.15
C ASP A 81 12.56 -4.76 13.94
N TRP A 82 11.25 -5.03 13.85
CA TRP A 82 10.42 -4.50 12.78
C TRP A 82 10.28 -2.99 12.85
N ASP A 83 10.08 -2.47 14.05
CA ASP A 83 10.03 -1.03 14.31
C ASP A 83 11.36 -0.36 13.93
N ARG A 84 12.50 -0.96 14.35
CA ARG A 84 13.83 -0.45 14.00
C ARG A 84 14.04 -0.42 12.50
N ARG A 85 13.69 -1.49 11.79
CA ARG A 85 13.80 -1.56 10.33
C ARG A 85 12.99 -0.47 9.62
N VAL A 86 11.77 -0.19 10.07
CA VAL A 86 10.94 0.89 9.52
C VAL A 86 11.62 2.24 9.65
N LEU A 87 12.29 2.51 10.77
CA LEU A 87 12.93 3.80 11.04
C LEU A 87 14.31 3.93 10.40
N GLU A 88 15.06 2.84 10.30
CA GLU A 88 16.49 2.84 9.94
C GLU A 88 16.73 2.41 8.48
N GLU A 89 15.80 1.66 7.86
CA GLU A 89 15.96 1.17 6.49
C GLU A 89 15.05 1.96 5.52
N PRO A 90 15.55 3.01 4.84
CA PRO A 90 14.73 3.86 3.95
C PRO A 90 13.97 3.08 2.88
N PHE A 91 14.53 1.96 2.39
CA PHE A 91 13.89 1.13 1.38
C PHE A 91 12.61 0.46 1.89
N VAL A 92 12.44 0.21 3.20
CA VAL A 92 11.24 -0.40 3.77
C VAL A 92 10.03 0.52 3.57
N MET A 93 10.19 1.81 3.88
CA MET A 93 9.13 2.79 3.64
C MET A 93 8.92 3.06 2.16
N ALA A 94 9.99 3.09 1.36
CA ALA A 94 9.92 3.22 -0.10
C ALA A 94 9.13 2.06 -0.73
N ALA A 95 9.40 0.83 -0.32
CA ALA A 95 8.69 -0.36 -0.78
C ALA A 95 7.21 -0.36 -0.37
N SER A 96 6.87 0.08 0.85
CA SER A 96 5.48 0.12 1.34
C SER A 96 4.57 1.01 0.50
N SER A 97 5.11 2.03 -0.15
CA SER A 97 4.39 2.97 -1.00
C SER A 97 4.72 2.80 -2.49
N LEU A 98 5.61 1.87 -2.84
CA LEU A 98 6.17 1.70 -4.19
C LEU A 98 6.75 3.03 -4.73
N ARG A 99 7.23 3.90 -3.84
CA ARG A 99 7.87 5.17 -4.16
C ARG A 99 9.37 5.01 -4.03
N ASP A 100 10.10 5.44 -5.05
CA ASP A 100 11.57 5.37 -5.08
C ASP A 100 12.12 3.94 -4.88
N PHE A 101 11.29 2.94 -5.15
CA PHE A 101 11.65 1.52 -5.16
C PHE A 101 11.70 1.04 -6.61
N PRO A 102 12.87 0.70 -7.16
CA PRO A 102 13.00 0.35 -8.57
C PRO A 102 12.40 -1.04 -8.82
N ILE A 103 11.26 -1.08 -9.48
CA ILE A 103 10.62 -2.30 -9.98
C ILE A 103 10.55 -2.17 -11.49
N ASP A 104 11.30 -3.00 -12.20
CA ASP A 104 11.35 -3.08 -13.66
C ASP A 104 10.44 -4.19 -14.25
N LYS A 105 9.70 -4.86 -13.38
CA LYS A 105 8.73 -5.90 -13.72
C LYS A 105 7.30 -5.40 -13.48
N PRO A 106 6.34 -5.71 -14.37
CA PRO A 106 4.95 -5.30 -14.20
C PRO A 106 4.37 -5.72 -12.84
N LEU A 107 3.70 -4.79 -12.18
CA LEU A 107 3.00 -5.00 -10.92
C LEU A 107 1.51 -4.68 -11.09
N ILE A 108 0.65 -5.65 -10.83
CA ILE A 108 -0.80 -5.57 -10.96
C ILE A 108 -1.42 -5.47 -9.57
N ALA A 109 -2.24 -4.44 -9.33
CA ALA A 109 -3.09 -4.41 -8.14
C ALA A 109 -4.44 -5.08 -8.42
N ALA A 110 -4.73 -6.13 -7.65
CA ALA A 110 -6.06 -6.76 -7.61
C ALA A 110 -6.80 -6.29 -6.34
N ILE A 111 -7.65 -5.27 -6.52
CA ILE A 111 -8.26 -4.51 -5.42
C ILE A 111 -9.60 -5.15 -5.05
N ASN A 112 -9.58 -5.93 -3.98
CA ASN A 112 -10.69 -6.77 -3.53
C ASN A 112 -11.66 -6.09 -2.55
N GLY A 113 -11.55 -4.78 -2.33
CA GLY A 113 -12.42 -4.04 -1.42
C GLY A 113 -11.88 -2.64 -1.13
N ALA A 114 -12.12 -2.12 0.09
CA ALA A 114 -11.70 -0.77 0.47
C ALA A 114 -10.19 -0.57 0.33
N CYS A 115 -9.81 0.50 -0.37
CA CYS A 115 -8.43 0.90 -0.66
C CYS A 115 -8.25 2.34 -0.18
N MET A 116 -7.66 2.52 1.01
CA MET A 116 -7.67 3.79 1.72
C MET A 116 -6.25 4.24 2.07
N ALA A 117 -6.04 5.56 2.13
CA ALA A 117 -4.81 6.15 2.66
C ALA A 117 -3.54 5.55 2.01
N GLY A 118 -2.58 5.09 2.81
CA GLY A 118 -1.37 4.41 2.32
C GLY A 118 -1.64 3.21 1.40
N GLY A 119 -2.81 2.55 1.53
CA GLY A 119 -3.22 1.50 0.57
C GLY A 119 -3.51 2.07 -0.81
N MET A 120 -4.17 3.23 -0.90
CA MET A 120 -4.37 3.93 -2.17
C MET A 120 -3.04 4.47 -2.71
N GLU A 121 -2.16 4.98 -1.86
CA GLU A 121 -0.83 5.44 -2.26
C GLU A 121 0.01 4.32 -2.87
N MET A 122 -0.08 3.11 -2.29
CA MET A 122 0.57 1.90 -2.83
C MET A 122 0.01 1.54 -4.22
N VAL A 123 -1.32 1.53 -4.38
CA VAL A 123 -1.98 1.22 -5.67
C VAL A 123 -1.60 2.22 -6.76
N LEU A 124 -1.41 3.50 -6.42
CA LEU A 124 -0.93 4.51 -7.37
C LEU A 124 0.51 4.25 -7.87
N GLY A 125 1.24 3.36 -7.22
CA GLY A 125 2.57 2.90 -7.65
C GLY A 125 2.56 1.65 -8.52
N THR A 126 1.39 1.04 -8.77
CA THR A 126 1.27 -0.15 -9.63
C THR A 126 0.97 0.23 -11.09
N ASP A 127 1.29 -0.68 -12.02
CA ASP A 127 1.13 -0.46 -13.46
C ASP A 127 -0.29 -0.69 -13.94
N ILE A 128 -0.92 -1.77 -13.48
CA ILE A 128 -2.28 -2.17 -13.86
C ILE A 128 -3.14 -2.33 -12.60
N ARG A 129 -4.39 -1.89 -12.67
CA ARG A 129 -5.34 -1.95 -11.57
C ARG A 129 -6.63 -2.60 -12.02
N ILE A 130 -7.04 -3.61 -11.26
CA ILE A 130 -8.32 -4.30 -11.44
C ILE A 130 -9.02 -4.23 -10.09
N ALA A 131 -10.22 -3.68 -10.06
CA ALA A 131 -10.98 -3.50 -8.84
C ALA A 131 -12.27 -4.31 -8.87
N ALA A 132 -12.66 -4.86 -7.73
CA ALA A 132 -13.99 -5.39 -7.54
C ALA A 132 -15.04 -4.25 -7.61
N ASP A 133 -16.23 -4.53 -8.11
CA ASP A 133 -17.30 -3.53 -8.27
C ASP A 133 -17.67 -2.81 -6.97
N HIS A 134 -17.54 -3.50 -5.84
CA HIS A 134 -17.79 -2.95 -4.51
C HIS A 134 -16.58 -2.23 -3.88
N ALA A 135 -15.44 -2.17 -4.57
CA ALA A 135 -14.27 -1.47 -4.06
C ALA A 135 -14.54 0.03 -3.93
N VAL A 136 -13.95 0.62 -2.90
CA VAL A 136 -14.01 2.06 -2.65
C VAL A 136 -12.62 2.61 -2.40
N PHE A 137 -12.37 3.85 -2.82
CA PHE A 137 -11.07 4.51 -2.78
C PHE A 137 -11.17 5.83 -2.03
N ALA A 138 -10.22 6.13 -1.16
CA ALA A 138 -10.14 7.44 -0.50
C ALA A 138 -8.73 7.76 -0.03
N LEU A 139 -8.47 9.07 0.10
CA LEU A 139 -7.33 9.65 0.81
C LEU A 139 -7.84 10.47 2.00
N PRO A 140 -8.25 9.81 3.10
CA PRO A 140 -8.93 10.46 4.22
C PRO A 140 -8.00 11.19 5.19
N GLU A 141 -6.72 11.36 4.85
CA GLU A 141 -5.68 11.95 5.69
C GLU A 141 -6.06 13.34 6.19
N VAL A 142 -6.64 14.19 5.32
CA VAL A 142 -7.09 15.54 5.66
C VAL A 142 -8.09 15.56 6.82
N ARG A 143 -8.92 14.52 6.95
CA ARG A 143 -9.89 14.37 8.05
C ARG A 143 -9.24 14.01 9.38
N ARG A 144 -7.95 13.71 9.35
CA ARG A 144 -7.13 13.35 10.51
C ARG A 144 -6.03 14.36 10.81
N GLY A 145 -6.02 15.51 10.08
CA GLY A 145 -4.97 16.51 10.21
C GLY A 145 -3.59 16.01 9.72
N VAL A 146 -3.56 15.00 8.86
CA VAL A 146 -2.35 14.42 8.29
C VAL A 146 -2.31 14.69 6.78
N ILE A 147 -1.11 14.73 6.23
CA ILE A 147 -0.90 14.87 4.78
C ILE A 147 -0.61 13.48 4.20
N PRO A 148 -1.19 13.10 3.06
CA PRO A 148 -0.82 11.86 2.36
C PRO A 148 0.57 12.04 1.74
N PHE A 149 1.60 11.49 2.37
CA PHE A 149 3.01 11.74 2.04
C PHE A 149 3.70 10.63 1.24
N ALA A 150 3.02 9.49 1.05
CA ALA A 150 3.63 8.34 0.41
C ALA A 150 3.50 8.33 -1.14
N GLY A 151 3.16 9.48 -1.74
CA GLY A 151 3.24 9.70 -3.19
C GLY A 151 1.96 10.17 -3.86
N SER A 152 0.80 10.11 -3.21
CA SER A 152 -0.48 10.47 -3.82
C SER A 152 -0.58 11.92 -4.27
N LEU A 153 0.03 12.85 -3.53
CA LEU A 153 0.05 14.28 -3.90
C LEU A 153 0.63 14.54 -5.30
N VAL A 154 1.51 13.66 -5.77
CA VAL A 154 2.12 13.77 -7.10
C VAL A 154 1.48 12.80 -8.10
N ARG A 155 1.29 11.53 -7.68
CA ARG A 155 0.84 10.46 -8.56
C ARG A 155 -0.62 10.59 -8.95
N LEU A 156 -1.50 10.96 -7.99
CA LEU A 156 -2.93 11.02 -8.24
C LEU A 156 -3.27 12.04 -9.33
N ALA A 157 -2.79 13.27 -9.21
CA ALA A 157 -3.05 14.34 -10.17
C ALA A 157 -2.43 14.11 -11.57
N ARG A 158 -1.54 13.11 -11.70
CA ARG A 158 -0.97 12.69 -12.99
C ARG A 158 -1.74 11.54 -13.64
N GLN A 159 -2.59 10.84 -12.88
CA GLN A 159 -3.26 9.62 -13.32
C GLN A 159 -4.76 9.81 -13.53
N ILE A 160 -5.35 10.83 -12.90
CA ILE A 160 -6.76 11.21 -13.05
C ILE A 160 -6.86 12.73 -13.27
N PRO A 161 -8.02 13.26 -13.74
CA PRO A 161 -8.21 14.69 -13.92
C PRO A 161 -7.91 15.47 -12.64
N HIS A 162 -7.16 16.57 -12.76
CA HIS A 162 -6.66 17.36 -11.63
C HIS A 162 -7.78 17.79 -10.65
N ALA A 163 -8.93 18.23 -11.17
CA ALA A 163 -10.05 18.66 -10.33
C ALA A 163 -10.58 17.51 -9.45
N VAL A 164 -10.67 16.30 -10.01
CA VAL A 164 -11.09 15.09 -9.28
C VAL A 164 -10.04 14.70 -8.24
N ALA A 165 -8.75 14.78 -8.60
CA ALA A 165 -7.67 14.52 -7.66
C ALA A 165 -7.71 15.50 -6.48
N MET A 166 -7.93 16.78 -6.73
CA MET A 166 -8.04 17.80 -5.67
C MET A 166 -9.28 17.60 -4.79
N GLU A 167 -10.41 17.20 -5.36
CA GLU A 167 -11.61 16.86 -4.59
C GLU A 167 -11.30 15.72 -3.60
N LEU A 168 -10.74 14.62 -4.06
CA LEU A 168 -10.36 13.49 -3.20
C LEU A 168 -9.38 13.90 -2.10
N LEU A 169 -8.35 14.67 -2.44
CA LEU A 169 -7.31 15.09 -1.50
C LEU A 169 -7.81 16.11 -0.46
N LEU A 170 -8.68 17.04 -0.86
CA LEU A 170 -9.13 18.13 0.00
C LEU A 170 -10.33 17.75 0.86
N THR A 171 -11.19 16.85 0.38
CA THR A 171 -12.40 16.43 1.11
C THR A 171 -12.18 15.14 1.90
N GLY A 172 -11.28 14.27 1.43
CA GLY A 172 -11.11 12.92 1.96
C GLY A 172 -12.36 12.04 1.76
N GLU A 173 -13.27 12.42 0.84
CA GLU A 173 -14.43 11.61 0.49
C GLU A 173 -14.02 10.35 -0.26
N ALA A 174 -14.82 9.30 -0.08
CA ALA A 174 -14.60 8.05 -0.80
C ALA A 174 -15.34 8.08 -2.14
N VAL A 175 -14.69 7.50 -3.16
CA VAL A 175 -15.30 7.21 -4.46
C VAL A 175 -15.40 5.70 -4.68
N THR A 176 -16.38 5.28 -5.46
CA THR A 176 -16.56 3.87 -5.82
C THR A 176 -15.71 3.49 -7.03
N ALA A 177 -15.55 2.19 -7.28
CA ALA A 177 -14.87 1.68 -8.48
C ALA A 177 -15.57 2.06 -9.79
N VAL A 178 -16.87 2.40 -9.74
CA VAL A 178 -17.68 2.79 -10.92
C VAL A 178 -17.50 4.26 -11.30
N GLN A 179 -17.19 5.12 -10.33
CA GLN A 179 -16.90 6.55 -10.54
C GLN A 179 -15.52 6.77 -11.14
#